data_a7c9ddf270e07b01d8ea6b3ddbc61085
#
_entry.id   a7c9ddf270e07b01d8ea6b3ddbc61085
#
_cell.length_a   1.000
_cell.length_b   1.000
_cell.length_c   1.000
_cell.angle_alpha   90.00
_cell.angle_beta   90.00
_cell.angle_gamma   90.00
#
_symmetry.space_group_name_H-M   'P 1'
#
loop_
_entity.id
_entity.type
_entity.pdbx_description
1 polymer ?
#
loop_
_entity_poly.entity_id
_entity_poly.type
_entity_poly.pdbx_seq_one_letter_code
_entity_poly.pdbx_strand_id
1 'polypeptide(L)'
;MKTGETGDKNAVIDQKLRQFFDGKIVRKDLTKKIKEGANVPVYVLEFLLGQYCSSDDPEVIETGVENVKRILADNYVRPDEAQKILSMLRQRGMHTVIDKITVNLNMKKDTYEAEFSNLGIKSIPISEDYPAKFDRLLCGGIWCIVQLDYEVEGDNNFGIEDIDGNPLRSKQKKQKDISPISIRKLTPIQMPHIDIDELKQGRKAFTKDEWLDILLRSIGMEPDEFTYREKWLLLTRMIPLVENNFNLCELGPRSTGKSHLYKEISPNSILISGGQTTVANLFYNMGRKTVGLVGLWDCVAFD
;
A
#
# COMPACT_ATOMS: atom_id res chain seq x y z
N MET A 1 28.04 -3.61 31.91
CA MET A 1 28.69 -4.65 31.10
C MET A 1 27.63 -5.60 30.51
N LYS A 2 26.71 -5.12 29.62
CA LYS A 2 25.73 -5.96 28.90
C LYS A 2 25.74 -5.71 27.38
N THR A 3 26.63 -4.85 26.89
CA THR A 3 26.63 -4.40 25.50
C THR A 3 27.42 -5.29 24.52
N GLY A 4 28.23 -6.24 25.01
CA GLY A 4 29.04 -7.10 24.12
C GLY A 4 28.30 -8.37 23.66
N GLU A 5 27.53 -9.01 24.53
CA GLU A 5 26.87 -10.29 24.23
C GLU A 5 25.60 -10.10 23.34
N THR A 6 24.91 -8.97 23.48
CA THR A 6 23.71 -8.65 22.67
C THR A 6 24.08 -8.30 21.23
N GLY A 7 25.19 -7.61 20.99
CA GLY A 7 25.65 -7.28 19.64
C GLY A 7 26.02 -8.52 18.81
N ASP A 8 26.62 -9.51 19.43
CA ASP A 8 27.01 -10.77 18.77
C ASP A 8 25.79 -11.64 18.41
N LYS A 9 24.81 -11.72 19.31
CA LYS A 9 23.54 -12.45 19.07
C LYS A 9 22.75 -11.86 17.90
N ASN A 10 22.65 -10.53 17.83
CA ASN A 10 21.92 -9.85 16.79
C ASN A 10 22.59 -10.02 15.41
N ALA A 11 23.92 -9.97 15.35
CA ALA A 11 24.68 -10.23 14.14
C ALA A 11 24.47 -11.66 13.61
N VAL A 12 24.38 -12.65 14.48
CA VAL A 12 24.10 -14.06 14.11
C VAL A 12 22.69 -14.19 13.53
N ILE A 13 21.69 -13.55 14.14
CA ILE A 13 20.30 -13.56 13.63
C ILE A 13 20.24 -12.88 12.25
N ASP A 14 20.88 -11.75 12.08
CA ASP A 14 20.92 -11.01 10.81
C ASP A 14 21.61 -11.83 9.70
N GLN A 15 22.69 -12.54 10.02
CA GLN A 15 23.35 -13.42 9.06
C GLN A 15 22.44 -14.59 8.63
N LYS A 16 21.75 -15.22 9.57
CA LYS A 16 20.77 -16.28 9.25
C LYS A 16 19.62 -15.73 8.41
N LEU A 17 19.09 -14.54 8.74
CA LEU A 17 18.03 -13.91 7.96
C LEU A 17 18.46 -13.70 6.49
N ARG A 18 19.66 -13.19 6.25
CA ARG A 18 20.22 -13.03 4.89
C ARG A 18 20.36 -14.36 4.16
N GLN A 19 20.75 -15.41 4.85
CA GLN A 19 20.92 -16.73 4.25
C GLN A 19 19.58 -17.38 3.82
N PHE A 20 18.52 -17.23 4.65
CA PHE A 20 17.26 -17.95 4.45
C PHE A 20 16.12 -17.09 3.89
N PHE A 21 16.25 -15.76 3.95
CA PHE A 21 15.23 -14.81 3.52
C PHE A 21 15.83 -13.67 2.66
N ASP A 22 16.80 -14.01 1.81
CA ASP A 22 17.41 -13.03 0.91
C ASP A 22 16.38 -12.32 0.04
N GLY A 23 16.55 -11.01 -0.15
CA GLY A 23 15.62 -10.17 -0.90
C GLY A 23 14.27 -9.91 -0.22
N LYS A 24 14.02 -10.46 0.99
CA LYS A 24 12.79 -10.30 1.76
C LYS A 24 12.98 -9.54 3.08
N ILE A 25 14.19 -9.04 3.30
CA ILE A 25 14.58 -8.32 4.51
C ILE A 25 14.49 -6.82 4.25
N VAL A 26 13.90 -6.09 5.20
CA VAL A 26 13.81 -4.64 5.15
C VAL A 26 14.50 -4.02 6.38
N ARG A 27 15.28 -2.99 6.14
CA ARG A 27 15.98 -2.21 7.18
C ARG A 27 14.99 -1.26 7.86
N LYS A 28 14.49 -1.63 9.04
CA LYS A 28 13.54 -0.83 9.83
C LYS A 28 14.12 0.50 10.35
N ASP A 29 15.42 0.58 10.54
CA ASP A 29 16.12 1.82 10.92
C ASP A 29 16.02 2.90 9.83
N LEU A 30 16.03 2.51 8.56
CA LEU A 30 15.87 3.43 7.44
C LEU A 30 14.44 3.96 7.31
N THR A 31 13.45 3.16 7.68
CA THR A 31 12.04 3.56 7.65
C THR A 31 11.78 4.79 8.52
N LYS A 32 12.41 4.86 9.70
CA LYS A 32 12.30 6.01 10.60
C LYS A 32 12.83 7.30 9.95
N LYS A 33 13.98 7.22 9.25
CA LYS A 33 14.62 8.37 8.58
C LYS A 33 13.77 8.97 7.45
N ILE A 34 12.89 8.16 6.84
CA ILE A 34 12.05 8.60 5.72
C ILE A 34 10.69 9.07 6.22
N LYS A 35 10.15 8.47 7.28
CA LYS A 35 8.80 8.74 7.79
C LYS A 35 8.63 10.17 8.34
N GLU A 36 9.68 10.84 8.73
CA GLU A 36 9.69 12.21 9.27
C GLU A 36 9.22 13.29 8.26
N GLY A 37 8.28 13.01 7.43
CA GLY A 37 7.70 13.97 6.47
C GLY A 37 6.69 13.36 5.51
N ALA A 38 6.51 12.05 5.54
CA ALA A 38 5.59 11.36 4.64
C ALA A 38 4.43 10.70 5.41
N ASN A 39 3.21 11.09 5.10
CA ASN A 39 2.01 10.47 5.66
C ASN A 39 1.63 9.18 4.89
N VAL A 40 2.64 8.37 4.60
CA VAL A 40 2.53 7.10 3.85
C VAL A 40 2.55 5.94 4.84
N PRO A 41 1.76 4.88 4.64
CA PRO A 41 1.86 3.67 5.46
C PRO A 41 3.27 3.07 5.45
N VAL A 42 3.70 2.53 6.59
CA VAL A 42 5.07 1.99 6.75
C VAL A 42 5.38 0.90 5.73
N TYR A 43 4.44 0.00 5.44
CA TYR A 43 4.66 -1.07 4.47
C TYR A 43 4.91 -0.58 3.03
N VAL A 44 4.40 0.61 2.66
CA VAL A 44 4.72 1.25 1.37
C VAL A 44 6.17 1.72 1.35
N LEU A 45 6.64 2.31 2.46
CA LEU A 45 8.05 2.72 2.62
C LEU A 45 8.97 1.50 2.57
N GLU A 46 8.60 0.42 3.24
CA GLU A 46 9.36 -0.82 3.28
C GLU A 46 9.50 -1.47 1.90
N PHE A 47 8.44 -1.45 1.11
CA PHE A 47 8.48 -1.92 -0.27
C PHE A 47 9.49 -1.13 -1.12
N LEU A 48 9.47 0.20 -1.02
CA LEU A 48 10.41 1.04 -1.75
C LEU A 48 11.84 0.86 -1.23
N LEU A 49 12.04 0.80 0.08
CA LEU A 49 13.35 0.54 0.67
C LEU A 49 13.92 -0.82 0.25
N GLY A 50 13.08 -1.85 0.19
CA GLY A 50 13.48 -3.17 -0.30
C GLY A 50 13.97 -3.14 -1.75
N GLN A 51 13.44 -2.24 -2.57
CA GLN A 51 13.87 -2.09 -3.96
C GLN A 51 15.19 -1.29 -4.12
N TYR A 52 15.41 -0.28 -3.28
CA TYR A 52 16.51 0.68 -3.47
C TYR A 52 17.63 0.56 -2.45
N CYS A 53 17.42 -0.12 -1.32
CA CYS A 53 18.36 -0.21 -0.20
C CYS A 53 18.66 -1.67 0.18
N SER A 54 18.74 -2.57 -0.78
CA SER A 54 19.04 -3.99 -0.56
C SER A 54 20.53 -4.30 -0.31
N SER A 55 21.42 -3.33 -0.58
CA SER A 55 22.86 -3.45 -0.34
C SER A 55 23.26 -3.12 1.10
N ASP A 56 24.40 -3.65 1.55
CA ASP A 56 25.02 -3.29 2.84
C ASP A 56 26.03 -2.13 2.71
N ASP A 57 26.32 -1.69 1.50
CA ASP A 57 27.22 -0.58 1.24
C ASP A 57 26.60 0.75 1.71
N PRO A 58 27.23 1.49 2.62
CA PRO A 58 26.69 2.72 3.14
C PRO A 58 26.39 3.79 2.06
N GLU A 59 27.22 3.89 1.02
CA GLU A 59 27.02 4.86 -0.06
C GLU A 59 25.79 4.49 -0.91
N VAL A 60 25.61 3.20 -1.19
CA VAL A 60 24.43 2.69 -1.92
C VAL A 60 23.16 2.89 -1.11
N ILE A 61 23.24 2.67 0.21
CA ILE A 61 22.10 2.88 1.11
C ILE A 61 21.72 4.38 1.16
N GLU A 62 22.69 5.27 1.30
CA GLU A 62 22.41 6.71 1.36
C GLU A 62 21.77 7.20 0.06
N THR A 63 22.33 6.83 -1.07
CA THR A 63 21.75 7.12 -2.40
C THR A 63 20.36 6.51 -2.55
N GLY A 64 20.16 5.28 -2.07
CA GLY A 64 18.85 4.59 -2.07
C GLY A 64 17.81 5.33 -1.25
N VAL A 65 18.16 5.77 -0.05
CA VAL A 65 17.27 6.56 0.83
C VAL A 65 16.88 7.90 0.18
N GLU A 66 17.82 8.60 -0.44
CA GLU A 66 17.52 9.84 -1.17
C GLU A 66 16.60 9.59 -2.36
N ASN A 67 16.81 8.52 -3.12
CA ASN A 67 15.93 8.11 -4.21
C ASN A 67 14.53 7.83 -3.71
N VAL A 68 14.36 7.09 -2.61
CA VAL A 68 13.04 6.83 -2.02
C VAL A 68 12.35 8.11 -1.58
N LYS A 69 13.07 9.03 -0.92
CA LYS A 69 12.54 10.34 -0.54
C LYS A 69 12.06 11.13 -1.75
N ARG A 70 12.84 11.14 -2.83
CA ARG A 70 12.47 11.81 -4.09
C ARG A 70 11.24 11.17 -4.72
N ILE A 71 11.20 9.83 -4.83
CA ILE A 71 10.05 9.11 -5.38
C ILE A 71 8.78 9.45 -4.60
N LEU A 72 8.85 9.50 -3.28
CA LEU A 72 7.70 9.85 -2.44
C LEU A 72 7.30 11.32 -2.62
N ALA A 73 8.27 12.24 -2.68
CA ALA A 73 7.98 13.66 -2.87
C ALA A 73 7.31 13.94 -4.22
N ASP A 74 7.75 13.23 -5.27
CA ASP A 74 7.27 13.44 -6.64
C ASP A 74 5.96 12.69 -6.95
N ASN A 75 5.77 11.51 -6.38
CA ASN A 75 4.73 10.58 -6.82
C ASN A 75 3.65 10.29 -5.76
N TYR A 76 3.92 10.50 -4.47
CA TYR A 76 2.92 10.22 -3.45
C TYR A 76 1.81 11.26 -3.49
N VAL A 77 0.58 10.79 -3.66
CA VAL A 77 -0.59 11.65 -3.72
C VAL A 77 -1.06 11.98 -2.31
N ARG A 78 -0.95 13.26 -1.93
CA ARG A 78 -1.63 13.79 -0.75
C ARG A 78 -3.02 14.26 -1.15
N PRO A 79 -4.06 13.99 -0.33
CA PRO A 79 -5.43 14.39 -0.67
C PRO A 79 -5.61 15.88 -0.96
N ASP A 80 -4.85 16.74 -0.28
CA ASP A 80 -4.82 18.19 -0.44
C ASP A 80 -4.06 18.67 -1.69
N GLU A 81 -3.17 17.83 -2.26
CA GLU A 81 -2.39 18.13 -3.46
C GLU A 81 -2.94 17.48 -4.75
N ALA A 82 -4.06 16.78 -4.68
CA ALA A 82 -4.64 16.05 -5.81
C ALA A 82 -4.81 16.91 -7.07
N GLN A 83 -5.34 18.14 -6.92
CA GLN A 83 -5.53 19.06 -8.05
C GLN A 83 -4.22 19.52 -8.69
N LYS A 84 -3.17 19.69 -7.91
CA LYS A 84 -1.82 20.01 -8.39
C LYS A 84 -1.27 18.87 -9.26
N ILE A 85 -1.41 17.63 -8.80
CA ILE A 85 -0.96 16.45 -9.55
C ILE A 85 -1.75 16.29 -10.85
N LEU A 86 -3.07 16.49 -10.83
CA LEU A 86 -3.90 16.46 -12.04
C LEU A 86 -3.49 17.54 -13.05
N SER A 87 -3.19 18.74 -12.58
CA SER A 87 -2.67 19.81 -13.42
C SER A 87 -1.31 19.45 -14.04
N MET A 88 -0.41 18.86 -13.26
CA MET A 88 0.89 18.38 -13.75
C MET A 88 0.73 17.24 -14.76
N LEU A 89 -0.17 16.29 -14.53
CA LEU A 89 -0.50 15.21 -15.46
C LEU A 89 -1.01 15.77 -16.79
N ARG A 90 -1.92 16.74 -16.76
CA ARG A 90 -2.42 17.43 -17.96
C ARG A 90 -1.32 18.15 -18.74
N GLN A 91 -0.39 18.82 -18.05
CA GLN A 91 0.69 19.58 -18.69
C GLN A 91 1.77 18.68 -19.30
N ARG A 92 2.09 17.56 -18.63
CA ARG A 92 3.18 16.67 -19.02
C ARG A 92 2.72 15.53 -19.93
N GLY A 93 1.42 15.28 -20.03
CA GLY A 93 0.84 14.15 -20.75
C GLY A 93 1.03 12.80 -20.03
N MET A 94 1.95 12.71 -19.07
CA MET A 94 2.22 11.50 -18.30
C MET A 94 2.71 11.87 -16.89
N HIS A 95 2.27 11.09 -15.89
CA HIS A 95 2.77 11.20 -14.52
C HIS A 95 2.63 9.88 -13.78
N THR A 96 3.60 9.58 -12.90
CA THR A 96 3.53 8.41 -12.01
C THR A 96 2.98 8.84 -10.66
N VAL A 97 2.04 8.09 -10.11
CA VAL A 97 1.43 8.35 -8.81
C VAL A 97 1.53 7.13 -7.90
N ILE A 98 1.65 7.37 -6.60
CA ILE A 98 1.52 6.35 -5.54
C ILE A 98 0.21 6.65 -4.81
N ASP A 99 -0.78 5.79 -5.02
CA ASP A 99 -2.10 5.94 -4.42
C ASP A 99 -2.72 4.57 -4.11
N LYS A 100 -3.77 4.57 -3.29
CA LYS A 100 -4.57 3.39 -3.03
C LYS A 100 -5.63 3.25 -4.12
N ILE A 101 -5.60 2.11 -4.82
CA ILE A 101 -6.47 1.82 -5.94
C ILE A 101 -7.50 0.77 -5.54
N THR A 102 -8.76 1.06 -5.82
CA THR A 102 -9.88 0.11 -5.71
C THR A 102 -10.49 -0.07 -7.08
N VAL A 103 -10.86 -1.29 -7.43
CA VAL A 103 -11.49 -1.61 -8.72
C VAL A 103 -12.93 -2.04 -8.50
N ASN A 104 -13.82 -1.53 -9.32
CA ASN A 104 -15.23 -1.85 -9.30
C ASN A 104 -15.68 -2.33 -10.68
N LEU A 105 -16.57 -3.33 -10.73
CA LEU A 105 -17.20 -3.74 -11.97
C LEU A 105 -18.37 -2.82 -12.29
N ASN A 106 -18.30 -2.12 -13.40
CA ASN A 106 -19.41 -1.33 -13.93
C ASN A 106 -20.36 -2.22 -14.72
N MET A 107 -21.43 -2.69 -14.09
CA MET A 107 -22.42 -3.60 -14.68
C MET A 107 -23.13 -3.04 -15.92
N LYS A 108 -23.14 -1.71 -16.11
CA LYS A 108 -23.81 -1.09 -17.28
C LYS A 108 -22.92 -1.11 -18.53
N LYS A 109 -21.61 -1.00 -18.31
CA LYS A 109 -20.61 -0.95 -19.40
C LYS A 109 -19.93 -2.31 -19.58
N ASP A 110 -20.12 -3.24 -18.64
CA ASP A 110 -19.42 -4.52 -18.55
C ASP A 110 -17.88 -4.33 -18.59
N THR A 111 -17.39 -3.39 -17.77
CA THR A 111 -15.97 -3.04 -17.69
C THR A 111 -15.54 -2.81 -16.27
N TYR A 112 -14.30 -3.14 -15.96
CA TYR A 112 -13.68 -2.78 -14.70
C TYR A 112 -13.24 -1.32 -14.71
N GLU A 113 -13.53 -0.61 -13.62
CA GLU A 113 -13.18 0.80 -13.43
C GLU A 113 -12.38 0.97 -12.13
N ALA A 114 -11.22 1.62 -12.23
CA ALA A 114 -10.36 1.93 -11.09
C ALA A 114 -10.77 3.26 -10.44
N GLU A 115 -10.73 3.28 -9.12
CA GLU A 115 -10.92 4.46 -8.28
C GLU A 115 -9.64 4.74 -7.50
N PHE A 116 -9.16 5.99 -7.52
CA PHE A 116 -7.99 6.48 -6.82
C PHE A 116 -8.41 7.20 -5.56
N SER A 117 -8.01 6.68 -4.40
CA SER A 117 -8.51 7.16 -3.11
C SER A 117 -8.06 8.57 -2.77
N ASN A 118 -6.78 8.90 -2.96
CA ASN A 118 -6.22 10.20 -2.62
C ASN A 118 -6.32 11.19 -3.79
N LEU A 119 -6.11 10.71 -5.01
CA LEU A 119 -6.23 11.55 -6.21
C LEU A 119 -7.69 11.93 -6.50
N GLY A 120 -8.66 11.19 -5.92
CA GLY A 120 -10.08 11.48 -6.02
C GLY A 120 -10.69 11.22 -7.39
N ILE A 121 -9.98 10.52 -8.27
CA ILE A 121 -10.51 10.14 -9.59
C ILE A 121 -11.31 8.86 -9.46
N LYS A 122 -12.47 8.83 -10.10
CA LYS A 122 -13.36 7.68 -10.18
C LYS A 122 -13.52 7.24 -11.61
N SER A 123 -13.74 5.95 -11.82
CA SER A 123 -14.17 5.40 -13.12
C SER A 123 -13.13 5.52 -14.25
N ILE A 124 -11.86 5.24 -13.97
CA ILE A 124 -10.86 5.03 -15.02
C ILE A 124 -10.93 3.57 -15.48
N PRO A 125 -11.14 3.30 -16.78
CA PRO A 125 -11.12 1.93 -17.29
C PRO A 125 -9.78 1.22 -17.01
N ILE A 126 -9.85 -0.05 -16.60
CA ILE A 126 -8.68 -0.89 -16.30
C ILE A 126 -8.86 -2.27 -16.95
N SER A 127 -7.74 -2.89 -17.37
CA SER A 127 -7.76 -4.25 -17.94
C SER A 127 -8.23 -5.27 -16.91
N GLU A 128 -8.98 -6.27 -17.38
CA GLU A 128 -9.47 -7.41 -16.59
C GLU A 128 -8.33 -8.24 -15.98
N ASP A 129 -7.14 -8.21 -16.57
CA ASP A 129 -5.97 -8.94 -16.08
C ASP A 129 -5.55 -8.52 -14.67
N TYR A 130 -5.74 -7.24 -14.32
CA TYR A 130 -5.35 -6.72 -13.00
C TYR A 130 -6.22 -7.30 -11.88
N PRO A 131 -7.56 -7.21 -11.90
CA PRO A 131 -8.38 -7.82 -10.86
C PRO A 131 -8.34 -9.35 -10.87
N ALA A 132 -8.11 -10.00 -12.03
CA ALA A 132 -7.91 -11.44 -12.10
C ALA A 132 -6.63 -11.91 -11.41
N LYS A 133 -5.56 -11.09 -11.46
CA LYS A 133 -4.28 -11.39 -10.81
C LYS A 133 -4.23 -10.92 -9.37
N PHE A 134 -4.93 -9.85 -9.03
CA PHE A 134 -4.91 -9.19 -7.73
C PHE A 134 -6.35 -8.94 -7.26
N ASP A 135 -7.01 -9.99 -6.76
CA ASP A 135 -8.39 -9.99 -6.30
C ASP A 135 -8.67 -8.96 -5.19
N ARG A 136 -7.66 -8.58 -4.39
CA ARG A 136 -7.77 -7.49 -3.41
C ARG A 136 -8.05 -6.11 -4.02
N LEU A 137 -7.79 -5.89 -5.30
CA LEU A 137 -8.25 -4.68 -5.97
C LEU A 137 -9.78 -4.55 -5.92
N LEU A 138 -10.49 -5.68 -5.92
CA LEU A 138 -11.95 -5.75 -5.80
C LEU A 138 -12.43 -5.68 -4.33
N CYS A 139 -11.53 -5.96 -3.37
CA CYS A 139 -11.86 -6.10 -1.95
C CYS A 139 -11.07 -5.12 -1.09
N GLY A 140 -11.49 -3.86 -1.04
CA GLY A 140 -10.88 -2.84 -0.16
C GLY A 140 -9.68 -2.09 -0.72
N GLY A 141 -9.16 -2.51 -1.88
CA GLY A 141 -8.10 -1.81 -2.62
C GLY A 141 -6.68 -2.08 -2.12
N ILE A 142 -5.71 -1.75 -2.97
CA ILE A 142 -4.28 -1.95 -2.75
C ILE A 142 -3.55 -0.63 -3.03
N TRP A 143 -2.48 -0.36 -2.28
CA TRP A 143 -1.53 0.68 -2.65
C TRP A 143 -0.75 0.25 -3.90
N CYS A 144 -0.68 1.14 -4.88
CA CYS A 144 -0.05 0.89 -6.17
C CYS A 144 0.83 2.06 -6.58
N ILE A 145 1.87 1.74 -7.35
CA ILE A 145 2.58 2.70 -8.19
C ILE A 145 1.89 2.64 -9.55
N VAL A 146 1.28 3.74 -9.98
CA VAL A 146 0.49 3.80 -11.21
C VAL A 146 1.06 4.86 -12.14
N GLN A 147 1.34 4.46 -13.36
CA GLN A 147 1.70 5.36 -14.43
C GLN A 147 0.43 5.76 -15.20
N LEU A 148 0.10 7.03 -15.15
CA LEU A 148 -1.05 7.63 -15.80
C LEU A 148 -0.63 8.37 -17.05
N ASP A 149 -1.43 8.24 -18.09
CA ASP A 149 -1.35 9.05 -19.31
C ASP A 149 -2.54 10.00 -19.37
N TYR A 150 -2.33 11.18 -19.93
CA TYR A 150 -3.35 12.17 -20.18
C TYR A 150 -3.37 12.49 -21.67
N GLU A 151 -4.41 12.03 -22.34
CA GLU A 151 -4.66 12.32 -23.74
C GLU A 151 -5.82 13.30 -23.83
N VAL A 152 -5.52 14.52 -24.24
CA VAL A 152 -6.58 15.42 -24.74
C VAL A 152 -6.89 14.90 -26.13
N GLU A 153 -8.09 14.37 -26.36
CA GLU A 153 -8.57 14.22 -27.73
C GLU A 153 -8.45 15.59 -28.36
N GLY A 154 -7.47 15.72 -29.25
CA GLY A 154 -7.26 16.96 -29.97
C GLY A 154 -8.56 17.29 -30.68
N ASP A 155 -8.97 18.54 -30.59
CA ASP A 155 -9.89 19.15 -31.50
C ASP A 155 -9.33 18.96 -32.93
N ASN A 156 -9.54 17.77 -33.50
CA ASN A 156 -9.38 17.52 -34.92
C ASN A 156 -10.58 18.17 -35.68
N ASN A 157 -11.03 19.29 -35.17
CA ASN A 157 -11.72 20.29 -35.95
C ASN A 157 -10.70 21.08 -36.81
N PHE A 158 -9.90 20.37 -37.57
CA PHE A 158 -9.54 20.91 -38.88
C PHE A 158 -10.84 20.95 -39.64
N GLY A 159 -11.43 22.15 -39.74
CA GLY A 159 -12.62 22.39 -40.47
C GLY A 159 -12.44 21.82 -41.88
N ILE A 160 -13.09 20.69 -42.15
CA ILE A 160 -13.29 20.22 -43.51
C ILE A 160 -14.34 21.19 -44.07
N GLU A 161 -13.87 22.15 -44.83
CA GLU A 161 -14.72 23.04 -45.60
C GLU A 161 -15.11 22.29 -46.88
N ASP A 162 -16.36 22.51 -47.34
CA ASP A 162 -16.75 22.06 -48.66
C ASP A 162 -16.07 22.92 -49.76
N ILE A 163 -16.26 22.54 -50.99
CA ILE A 163 -15.68 23.26 -52.17
C ILE A 163 -16.08 24.73 -52.20
N ASP A 164 -17.14 25.09 -51.50
CA ASP A 164 -17.70 26.46 -51.44
C ASP A 164 -17.28 27.19 -50.14
N GLY A 165 -16.37 26.61 -49.33
CA GLY A 165 -15.85 27.21 -48.09
C GLY A 165 -16.82 27.18 -46.92
N ASN A 166 -17.87 26.34 -46.95
CA ASN A 166 -18.79 26.19 -45.83
C ASN A 166 -18.31 25.09 -44.87
N PRO A 167 -18.33 25.33 -43.57
CA PRO A 167 -17.95 24.29 -42.60
C PRO A 167 -18.94 23.12 -42.62
N LEU A 168 -18.47 21.94 -43.02
CA LEU A 168 -19.26 20.71 -42.97
C LEU A 168 -19.54 20.39 -41.49
N ARG A 169 -20.76 20.65 -41.05
CA ARG A 169 -21.26 20.20 -39.75
C ARG A 169 -21.32 18.68 -39.76
N SER A 170 -20.23 18.02 -39.34
CA SER A 170 -20.29 16.63 -39.00
C SER A 170 -21.32 16.47 -37.89
N LYS A 171 -22.33 15.60 -38.08
CA LYS A 171 -23.24 15.17 -37.01
C LYS A 171 -22.36 14.54 -35.94
N GLN A 172 -22.07 15.29 -34.90
CA GLN A 172 -21.40 14.78 -33.71
C GLN A 172 -22.22 13.58 -33.20
N LYS A 173 -21.73 12.37 -33.47
CA LYS A 173 -22.10 11.23 -32.66
C LYS A 173 -21.71 11.65 -31.24
N LYS A 174 -22.67 11.66 -30.32
CA LYS A 174 -22.42 11.84 -28.88
C LYS A 174 -21.26 10.94 -28.53
N GLN A 175 -20.09 11.52 -28.42
CA GLN A 175 -18.90 10.85 -27.93
C GLN A 175 -19.21 10.44 -26.49
N LYS A 176 -19.03 9.16 -26.18
CA LYS A 176 -19.13 8.64 -24.82
C LYS A 176 -18.17 9.46 -23.96
N ASP A 177 -18.58 9.82 -22.75
CA ASP A 177 -17.74 10.41 -21.70
C ASP A 177 -16.56 9.47 -21.36
N ILE A 178 -15.51 9.51 -22.18
CA ILE A 178 -14.27 8.78 -21.95
C ILE A 178 -13.38 9.72 -21.15
N SER A 179 -12.91 9.26 -20.00
CA SER A 179 -11.93 9.99 -19.20
C SER A 179 -10.69 10.29 -20.06
N PRO A 180 -10.15 11.51 -20.06
CA PRO A 180 -8.89 11.81 -20.76
C PRO A 180 -7.68 11.14 -20.10
N ILE A 181 -7.89 10.50 -18.94
CA ILE A 181 -6.85 9.83 -18.18
C ILE A 181 -6.99 8.32 -18.38
N SER A 182 -5.87 7.69 -18.70
CA SER A 182 -5.75 6.23 -18.83
C SER A 182 -4.63 5.68 -17.94
N ILE A 183 -4.73 4.39 -17.59
CA ILE A 183 -3.71 3.68 -16.83
C ILE A 183 -2.78 2.97 -17.82
N ARG A 184 -1.53 3.43 -17.92
CA ARG A 184 -0.51 2.77 -18.73
C ARG A 184 0.05 1.53 -18.04
N LYS A 185 0.38 1.65 -16.74
CA LYS A 185 0.95 0.58 -15.93
C LYS A 185 0.51 0.71 -14.48
N LEU A 186 0.16 -0.41 -13.87
CA LEU A 186 -0.16 -0.49 -12.46
C LEU A 186 0.73 -1.56 -11.82
N THR A 187 1.46 -1.18 -10.78
CA THR A 187 2.34 -2.08 -10.02
C THR A 187 1.87 -2.07 -8.57
N PRO A 188 1.24 -3.15 -8.09
CA PRO A 188 0.82 -3.26 -6.70
C PRO A 188 2.01 -3.24 -5.74
N ILE A 189 1.86 -2.51 -4.63
CA ILE A 189 2.82 -2.47 -3.52
C ILE A 189 2.46 -3.59 -2.54
N GLN A 190 2.71 -4.81 -2.98
CA GLN A 190 2.57 -6.02 -2.17
C GLN A 190 3.39 -7.14 -2.79
N MET A 191 3.69 -8.16 -2.01
CA MET A 191 4.30 -9.37 -2.55
C MET A 191 3.27 -10.09 -3.43
N PRO A 192 3.58 -10.36 -4.70
CA PRO A 192 2.63 -10.98 -5.64
C PRO A 192 2.33 -12.44 -5.26
N HIS A 193 3.23 -13.08 -4.54
CA HIS A 193 3.11 -14.47 -4.10
C HIS A 193 3.85 -14.66 -2.77
N ILE A 194 3.18 -15.32 -1.83
CA ILE A 194 3.79 -15.74 -0.55
C ILE A 194 4.00 -17.25 -0.62
N ASP A 195 5.27 -17.67 -0.64
CA ASP A 195 5.61 -19.07 -0.52
C ASP A 195 5.67 -19.48 0.95
N ILE A 196 4.60 -20.15 1.40
CA ILE A 196 4.48 -20.61 2.79
C ILE A 196 5.49 -21.73 3.09
N ASP A 197 5.84 -22.55 2.13
CA ASP A 197 6.78 -23.66 2.34
C ASP A 197 8.21 -23.13 2.47
N GLU A 198 8.59 -22.11 1.72
CA GLU A 198 9.84 -21.38 1.93
C GLU A 198 9.90 -20.75 3.33
N LEU A 199 8.81 -20.10 3.77
CA LEU A 199 8.72 -19.52 5.10
C LEU A 199 8.88 -20.60 6.19
N LYS A 200 8.24 -21.77 6.04
CA LYS A 200 8.36 -22.89 6.97
C LYS A 200 9.77 -23.49 7.00
N GLN A 201 10.43 -23.58 5.84
CA GLN A 201 11.81 -24.06 5.77
C GLN A 201 12.77 -23.07 6.42
N GLY A 202 12.67 -21.78 6.08
CA GLY A 202 13.49 -20.75 6.70
C GLY A 202 13.30 -20.69 8.20
N ARG A 203 12.05 -20.83 8.70
CA ARG A 203 11.74 -20.86 10.13
C ARG A 203 12.51 -21.94 10.90
N LYS A 204 12.80 -23.09 10.30
CA LYS A 204 13.53 -24.20 10.95
C LYS A 204 14.97 -23.85 11.32
N ALA A 205 15.57 -22.87 10.67
CA ALA A 205 16.92 -22.39 10.96
C ALA A 205 17.05 -21.59 12.26
N PHE A 206 15.91 -21.18 12.84
CA PHE A 206 15.88 -20.32 14.01
C PHE A 206 15.30 -21.04 15.23
N THR A 207 15.87 -20.75 16.39
CA THR A 207 15.28 -21.15 17.67
C THR A 207 13.97 -20.44 17.93
N LYS A 208 13.23 -20.87 18.93
CA LYS A 208 11.97 -20.22 19.33
C LYS A 208 12.18 -18.77 19.74
N ASP A 209 13.24 -18.50 20.47
CA ASP A 209 13.53 -17.17 21.01
C ASP A 209 14.06 -16.23 19.92
N GLU A 210 14.94 -16.73 19.02
CA GLU A 210 15.36 -15.96 17.84
C GLU A 210 14.15 -15.59 16.98
N TRP A 211 13.21 -16.52 16.77
CA TRP A 211 12.02 -16.25 15.97
C TRP A 211 11.07 -15.24 16.62
N LEU A 212 10.93 -15.29 17.95
CA LEU A 212 10.19 -14.30 18.72
C LEU A 212 10.79 -12.90 18.51
N ASP A 213 12.12 -12.80 18.61
CA ASP A 213 12.84 -11.54 18.37
C ASP A 213 12.66 -11.04 16.94
N ILE A 214 12.69 -11.92 15.93
CA ILE A 214 12.43 -11.57 14.51
C ILE A 214 11.02 -11.04 14.32
N LEU A 215 10.01 -11.69 14.89
CA LEU A 215 8.62 -11.24 14.79
C LEU A 215 8.43 -9.84 15.41
N LEU A 216 9.04 -9.58 16.57
CA LEU A 216 8.98 -8.24 17.18
C LEU A 216 9.70 -7.19 16.34
N ARG A 217 10.87 -7.52 15.76
CA ARG A 217 11.56 -6.62 14.83
C ARG A 217 10.74 -6.35 13.57
N SER A 218 10.01 -7.34 13.05
CA SER A 218 9.17 -7.17 11.86
C SER A 218 8.07 -6.12 12.05
N ILE A 219 7.62 -5.89 13.27
CA ILE A 219 6.68 -4.83 13.63
C ILE A 219 7.35 -3.54 14.14
N GLY A 220 8.67 -3.45 14.04
CA GLY A 220 9.43 -2.25 14.37
C GLY A 220 9.77 -2.08 15.84
N MET A 221 9.70 -3.13 16.65
CA MET A 221 10.09 -3.13 18.06
C MET A 221 11.52 -3.66 18.24
N GLU A 222 12.24 -3.13 19.22
CA GLU A 222 13.58 -3.61 19.60
C GLU A 222 13.44 -4.65 20.73
N PRO A 223 13.69 -5.94 20.45
CA PRO A 223 13.46 -7.01 21.43
C PRO A 223 14.29 -6.89 22.71
N ASP A 224 15.49 -6.31 22.61
CA ASP A 224 16.41 -6.22 23.75
C ASP A 224 15.94 -5.26 24.85
N GLU A 225 14.97 -4.39 24.54
CA GLU A 225 14.34 -3.47 25.49
C GLU A 225 13.25 -4.13 26.33
N PHE A 226 12.86 -5.39 26.02
CA PHE A 226 11.75 -6.07 26.66
C PHE A 226 12.17 -7.32 27.40
N THR A 227 11.54 -7.56 28.55
CA THR A 227 11.63 -8.83 29.25
C THR A 227 10.98 -9.95 28.46
N TYR A 228 11.33 -11.20 28.71
CA TYR A 228 10.75 -12.36 28.00
C TYR A 228 9.22 -12.39 28.06
N ARG A 229 8.61 -12.03 29.19
CA ARG A 229 7.17 -11.95 29.35
C ARG A 229 6.56 -10.86 28.49
N GLU A 230 7.18 -9.69 28.45
CA GLU A 230 6.70 -8.55 27.64
C GLU A 230 6.75 -8.88 26.16
N LYS A 231 7.78 -9.56 25.68
CA LYS A 231 7.86 -10.03 24.29
C LYS A 231 6.65 -10.88 23.91
N TRP A 232 6.24 -11.81 24.75
CA TRP A 232 5.05 -12.64 24.52
C TRP A 232 3.75 -11.83 24.56
N LEU A 233 3.62 -10.88 25.48
CA LEU A 233 2.46 -10.00 25.54
C LEU A 233 2.35 -9.11 24.29
N LEU A 234 3.47 -8.60 23.78
CA LEU A 234 3.51 -7.83 22.54
C LEU A 234 3.14 -8.70 21.32
N LEU A 235 3.59 -9.95 21.30
CA LEU A 235 3.24 -10.89 20.22
C LEU A 235 1.74 -11.17 20.18
N THR A 236 1.01 -11.13 21.30
CA THR A 236 -0.45 -11.34 21.30
C THR A 236 -1.20 -10.32 20.46
N ARG A 237 -0.65 -9.10 20.28
CA ARG A 237 -1.23 -8.06 19.40
C ARG A 237 -1.29 -8.48 17.94
N MET A 238 -0.43 -9.41 17.51
CA MET A 238 -0.37 -9.90 16.14
C MET A 238 -1.38 -11.01 15.85
N ILE A 239 -1.96 -11.63 16.90
CA ILE A 239 -2.88 -12.76 16.73
C ILE A 239 -4.08 -12.41 15.85
N PRO A 240 -4.76 -11.25 16.03
CA PRO A 240 -5.90 -10.87 15.16
C PRO A 240 -5.56 -10.74 13.68
N LEU A 241 -4.29 -10.60 13.32
CA LEU A 241 -3.83 -10.51 11.93
C LEU A 241 -3.66 -11.89 11.27
N VAL A 242 -3.61 -12.98 12.05
CA VAL A 242 -3.28 -14.33 11.57
C VAL A 242 -4.31 -15.39 11.94
N GLU A 243 -5.15 -15.14 12.95
CA GLU A 243 -6.17 -16.08 13.43
C GLU A 243 -7.58 -15.60 13.05
N ASN A 244 -8.36 -16.52 12.48
CA ASN A 244 -9.75 -16.23 12.13
C ASN A 244 -10.62 -16.10 13.38
N ASN A 245 -11.54 -15.14 13.35
CA ASN A 245 -12.51 -14.88 14.41
C ASN A 245 -11.90 -14.64 15.81
N PHE A 246 -10.66 -14.15 15.86
CA PHE A 246 -10.00 -13.80 17.10
C PHE A 246 -10.26 -12.33 17.46
N ASN A 247 -10.89 -12.09 18.61
CA ASN A 247 -11.15 -10.74 19.10
C ASN A 247 -10.20 -10.42 20.26
N LEU A 248 -9.50 -9.29 20.17
CA LEU A 248 -8.60 -8.79 21.19
C LEU A 248 -9.05 -7.40 21.67
N CYS A 249 -9.10 -7.23 22.99
CA CYS A 249 -9.28 -5.93 23.62
C CYS A 249 -8.02 -5.60 24.43
N GLU A 250 -7.34 -4.53 24.07
CA GLU A 250 -6.14 -4.08 24.78
C GLU A 250 -6.39 -2.75 25.49
N LEU A 251 -6.28 -2.76 26.81
CA LEU A 251 -6.38 -1.57 27.66
C LEU A 251 -4.96 -1.16 28.11
N GLY A 252 -4.68 0.13 28.03
CA GLY A 252 -3.38 0.64 28.46
C GLY A 252 -3.16 2.11 28.12
N PRO A 253 -2.04 2.69 28.56
CA PRO A 253 -1.72 4.10 28.35
C PRO A 253 -1.68 4.49 26.86
N ARG A 254 -1.79 5.77 26.60
CA ARG A 254 -1.58 6.31 25.24
C ARG A 254 -0.12 6.16 24.82
N SER A 255 0.14 6.19 23.53
CA SER A 255 1.49 6.16 22.93
C SER A 255 2.30 4.88 23.17
N THR A 256 1.64 3.75 23.45
CA THR A 256 2.30 2.43 23.57
C THR A 256 2.28 1.60 22.27
N GLY A 257 1.96 2.23 21.13
CA GLY A 257 1.99 1.59 19.81
C GLY A 257 0.82 0.65 19.50
N LYS A 258 -0.28 0.65 20.30
CA LYS A 258 -1.43 -0.23 20.08
C LYS A 258 -2.02 -0.07 18.68
N SER A 259 -2.44 1.13 18.34
CA SER A 259 -3.08 1.46 17.05
C SER A 259 -2.11 1.42 15.88
N HIS A 260 -0.81 1.64 16.13
CA HIS A 260 0.24 1.66 15.11
C HIS A 260 0.33 0.34 14.34
N LEU A 261 0.23 -0.80 15.05
CA LEU A 261 0.27 -2.12 14.44
C LEU A 261 -0.79 -2.28 13.35
N TYR A 262 -2.04 -1.94 13.67
CA TYR A 262 -3.17 -2.14 12.78
C TYR A 262 -3.27 -1.10 11.67
N LYS A 263 -2.67 0.07 11.87
CA LYS A 263 -2.67 1.16 10.88
C LYS A 263 -1.53 1.06 9.87
N GLU A 264 -0.33 0.66 10.34
CA GLU A 264 0.90 0.92 9.60
C GLU A 264 1.60 -0.35 9.09
N ILE A 265 1.38 -1.50 9.76
CA ILE A 265 2.21 -2.70 9.51
C ILE A 265 1.56 -3.62 8.47
N SER A 266 0.25 -3.80 8.53
CA SER A 266 -0.43 -4.73 7.63
C SER A 266 -1.31 -3.98 6.61
N PRO A 267 -1.18 -4.28 5.31
CA PRO A 267 -2.11 -3.79 4.29
C PRO A 267 -3.50 -4.43 4.41
N ASN A 268 -3.65 -5.46 5.25
CA ASN A 268 -4.86 -6.27 5.41
C ASN A 268 -5.71 -5.86 6.60
N SER A 269 -5.30 -4.85 7.35
CA SER A 269 -6.02 -4.31 8.49
C SER A 269 -6.49 -2.88 8.25
N ILE A 270 -7.58 -2.51 8.90
CA ILE A 270 -8.10 -1.14 8.91
C ILE A 270 -8.31 -0.69 10.34
N LEU A 271 -7.92 0.54 10.63
CA LEU A 271 -8.15 1.20 11.91
C LEU A 271 -9.29 2.22 11.78
N ILE A 272 -10.33 2.07 12.59
CA ILE A 272 -11.44 3.01 12.71
C ILE A 272 -11.14 3.89 13.93
N SER A 273 -10.79 5.14 13.66
CA SER A 273 -10.53 6.13 14.72
C SER A 273 -11.83 6.73 15.26
N GLY A 274 -11.85 7.03 16.57
CA GLY A 274 -13.00 7.63 17.23
C GLY A 274 -14.07 6.65 17.69
N GLY A 275 -13.86 5.35 17.55
CA GLY A 275 -14.71 4.28 18.11
C GLY A 275 -16.17 4.25 17.61
N GLN A 276 -16.55 5.12 16.67
CA GLN A 276 -17.92 5.21 16.17
C GLN A 276 -18.00 4.84 14.69
N THR A 277 -18.76 3.81 14.41
CA THR A 277 -19.15 3.44 13.04
C THR A 277 -20.58 2.95 13.04
N THR A 278 -21.25 3.08 11.91
CA THR A 278 -22.62 2.57 11.78
C THR A 278 -22.63 1.09 11.49
N VAL A 279 -23.67 0.39 11.93
CA VAL A 279 -23.89 -1.04 11.62
C VAL A 279 -23.84 -1.27 10.10
N ALA A 280 -24.40 -0.35 9.31
CA ALA A 280 -24.41 -0.44 7.86
C ALA A 280 -23.00 -0.33 7.26
N ASN A 281 -22.12 0.51 7.82
CA ASN A 281 -20.75 0.63 7.37
C ASN A 281 -19.89 -0.58 7.80
N LEU A 282 -20.17 -1.13 8.99
CA LEU A 282 -19.39 -2.23 9.54
C LEU A 282 -19.73 -3.58 8.89
N PHE A 283 -21.02 -3.89 8.71
CA PHE A 283 -21.48 -5.21 8.25
C PHE A 283 -22.04 -5.19 6.83
N TYR A 284 -23.19 -4.53 6.62
CA TYR A 284 -23.85 -4.50 5.32
C TYR A 284 -24.72 -3.25 5.16
N ASN A 285 -24.51 -2.54 4.07
CA ASN A 285 -25.30 -1.35 3.73
C ASN A 285 -26.49 -1.74 2.85
N MET A 286 -27.67 -1.81 3.44
CA MET A 286 -28.91 -2.19 2.74
C MET A 286 -29.28 -1.21 1.62
N GLY A 287 -29.04 0.09 1.80
CA GLY A 287 -29.37 1.11 0.80
C GLY A 287 -28.48 1.04 -0.44
N ARG A 288 -27.19 0.78 -0.25
CA ARG A 288 -26.21 0.66 -1.33
C ARG A 288 -26.00 -0.79 -1.79
N LYS A 289 -26.52 -1.77 -1.07
CA LYS A 289 -26.32 -3.22 -1.29
C LYS A 289 -24.83 -3.59 -1.31
N THR A 290 -24.03 -3.02 -0.42
CA THR A 290 -22.60 -3.24 -0.32
C THR A 290 -22.22 -3.90 0.99
N VAL A 291 -21.24 -4.81 0.93
CA VAL A 291 -20.63 -5.44 2.10
C VAL A 291 -19.84 -4.39 2.87
N GLY A 292 -19.90 -4.45 4.20
CA GLY A 292 -19.19 -3.53 5.07
C GLY A 292 -17.76 -3.98 5.40
N LEU A 293 -17.11 -3.21 6.27
CA LEU A 293 -15.67 -3.35 6.56
C LEU A 293 -15.26 -4.74 7.04
N VAL A 294 -16.09 -5.41 7.86
CA VAL A 294 -15.79 -6.76 8.39
C VAL A 294 -15.74 -7.82 7.29
N GLY A 295 -16.47 -7.62 6.19
CA GLY A 295 -16.42 -8.53 5.05
C GLY A 295 -15.35 -8.18 4.00
N LEU A 296 -14.69 -7.03 4.14
CA LEU A 296 -13.69 -6.54 3.19
C LEU A 296 -12.25 -6.63 3.73
N TRP A 297 -12.09 -6.68 5.05
CA TRP A 297 -10.79 -6.62 5.72
C TRP A 297 -10.58 -7.84 6.60
N ASP A 298 -9.33 -8.34 6.64
CA ASP A 298 -8.97 -9.49 7.49
C ASP A 298 -8.97 -9.12 8.96
N CYS A 299 -8.64 -7.86 9.27
CA CYS A 299 -8.68 -7.32 10.61
C CYS A 299 -9.28 -5.91 10.65
N VAL A 300 -10.26 -5.71 11.52
CA VAL A 300 -10.88 -4.39 11.77
C VAL A 300 -10.61 -3.99 13.20
N ALA A 301 -9.81 -2.93 13.38
CA ALA A 301 -9.45 -2.38 14.70
C ALA A 301 -10.23 -1.10 14.99
N PHE A 302 -10.51 -0.86 16.26
CA PHE A 302 -11.16 0.35 16.78
C PHE A 302 -10.26 1.04 17.80
N ASP A 303 -10.12 2.39 17.71
CA ASP A 303 -9.34 3.21 18.64
C ASP A 303 -10.14 4.42 19.12
#